data_a3714064d70038735df21c66e0ebde18
#
_entry.id   a3714064d70038735df21c66e0ebde18
#
_cell.length_a   1.000
_cell.length_b   1.000
_cell.length_c   1.000
_cell.angle_alpha   90.00
_cell.angle_beta   90.00
_cell.angle_gamma   90.00
#
_symmetry.space_group_name_H-M   'P 1'
#
loop_
_entity.id
_entity.type
_entity.pdbx_description
1 polymer ?
#
loop_
_entity_poly.entity_id
_entity_poly.type
_entity_poly.pdbx_seq_one_letter_code
_entity_poly.pdbx_strand_id
1 'polypeptide(L)'
;MKTVIFLDVDGVLNGGSTESDTDLDPRYIANFKKLVDITKADVVLSSAWLNFFEVDGDYFYPVSRRGYWLTDALAEVNITIKDLLHKPYDFKKSRGDQIADYLDTHDYDNFIILDDDSPVHDYLVDNWIETDYGGRLPINPKTEGFNDKKLDEALALYYSFT
;
A
#
# COMPACT_ATOMS: atom_id res chain seq x y z
N MET A 1 -12.49 6.28 15.36
CA MET A 1 -12.63 5.51 14.13
C MET A 1 -11.28 4.95 13.77
N LYS A 2 -11.13 3.63 13.77
CA LYS A 2 -9.88 2.93 13.51
C LYS A 2 -9.82 2.51 12.05
N THR A 3 -8.86 3.05 11.31
CA THR A 3 -8.71 2.84 9.87
C THR A 3 -7.42 2.06 9.56
N VAL A 4 -7.47 1.17 8.59
CA VAL A 4 -6.29 0.49 8.04
C VAL A 4 -6.12 0.82 6.56
N ILE A 5 -4.86 0.98 6.13
CA ILE A 5 -4.48 1.10 4.72
C ILE A 5 -3.72 -0.15 4.32
N PHE A 6 -4.24 -0.88 3.34
CA PHE A 6 -3.52 -1.96 2.68
C PHE A 6 -2.70 -1.35 1.55
N LEU A 7 -1.38 -1.43 1.69
CA LEU A 7 -0.43 -0.76 0.82
C LEU A 7 0.26 -1.74 -0.11
N ASP A 8 0.03 -1.61 -1.42
CA ASP A 8 0.93 -2.16 -2.43
C ASP A 8 2.09 -1.19 -2.69
N VAL A 9 3.17 -1.67 -3.26
CA VAL A 9 4.37 -0.88 -3.56
C VAL A 9 4.48 -0.59 -5.05
N ASP A 10 4.57 -1.64 -5.88
CA ASP A 10 4.69 -1.47 -7.33
C ASP A 10 3.39 -0.91 -7.90
N GLY A 11 3.51 0.22 -8.61
CA GLY A 11 2.35 0.95 -9.12
C GLY A 11 1.66 1.88 -8.12
N VAL A 12 2.13 1.93 -6.86
CA VAL A 12 1.63 2.84 -5.81
C VAL A 12 2.74 3.80 -5.36
N LEU A 13 3.82 3.27 -4.81
CA LEU A 13 4.98 4.06 -4.37
C LEU A 13 6.06 4.18 -5.43
N ASN A 14 5.82 3.67 -6.62
CA ASN A 14 6.66 3.79 -7.80
C ASN A 14 5.82 3.68 -9.07
N GLY A 15 6.45 3.89 -10.21
CA GLY A 15 5.85 3.75 -11.53
C GLY A 15 6.92 3.76 -12.61
N GLY A 16 6.49 3.69 -13.88
CA GLY A 16 7.40 3.61 -15.04
C GLY A 16 8.32 4.82 -15.20
N SER A 17 7.96 5.98 -14.64
CA SER A 17 8.80 7.20 -14.67
C SER A 17 9.66 7.39 -13.43
N THR A 18 9.63 6.47 -12.48
CA THR A 18 10.43 6.58 -11.25
C THR A 18 11.91 6.57 -11.57
N GLU A 19 12.61 7.63 -11.18
CA GLU A 19 14.06 7.76 -11.25
C GLU A 19 14.60 7.87 -9.83
N SER A 20 15.10 6.77 -9.30
CA SER A 20 15.70 6.76 -7.96
C SER A 20 16.62 5.56 -7.80
N ASP A 21 17.51 5.63 -6.81
CA ASP A 21 18.43 4.54 -6.48
C ASP A 21 17.73 3.38 -5.74
N THR A 22 16.45 3.53 -5.39
CA THR A 22 15.75 2.62 -4.49
C THR A 22 14.46 2.00 -5.06
N ASP A 23 14.14 2.17 -6.32
CA ASP A 23 12.85 1.78 -6.92
C ASP A 23 11.62 2.41 -6.21
N LEU A 24 11.81 3.46 -5.43
CA LEU A 24 10.74 4.18 -4.74
C LEU A 24 10.72 5.64 -5.16
N ASP A 25 9.53 6.19 -5.35
CA ASP A 25 9.35 7.55 -5.83
C ASP A 25 9.01 8.50 -4.69
N PRO A 26 9.87 9.48 -4.39
CA PRO A 26 9.63 10.44 -3.31
C PRO A 26 8.32 11.21 -3.43
N ARG A 27 7.84 11.44 -4.66
CA ARG A 27 6.56 12.15 -4.90
C ARG A 27 5.38 11.38 -4.35
N TYR A 28 5.36 10.06 -4.58
CA TYR A 28 4.26 9.18 -4.13
C TYR A 28 4.36 8.88 -2.65
N ILE A 29 5.57 8.76 -2.11
CA ILE A 29 5.79 8.64 -0.66
C ILE A 29 5.29 9.89 0.06
N ALA A 30 5.53 11.08 -0.48
CA ALA A 30 5.04 12.34 0.11
C ALA A 30 3.51 12.39 0.14
N ASN A 31 2.84 11.94 -0.92
CA ASN A 31 1.37 11.83 -0.94
C ASN A 31 0.85 10.78 0.04
N PHE A 32 1.52 9.65 0.13
CA PHE A 32 1.17 8.62 1.09
C PHE A 32 1.32 9.12 2.53
N LYS A 33 2.38 9.87 2.81
CA LYS A 33 2.58 10.56 4.10
C LYS A 33 1.40 11.47 4.44
N LYS A 34 0.93 12.28 3.50
CA LYS A 34 -0.24 13.15 3.72
C LYS A 34 -1.49 12.34 4.07
N LEU A 35 -1.72 11.25 3.36
CA LEU A 35 -2.86 10.37 3.65
C LEU A 35 -2.78 9.79 5.07
N VAL A 36 -1.62 9.23 5.43
CA VAL A 36 -1.42 8.64 6.77
C VAL A 36 -1.55 9.70 7.87
N ASP A 37 -1.02 10.90 7.67
CA ASP A 37 -1.12 11.99 8.65
C ASP A 37 -2.56 12.43 8.92
N ILE A 38 -3.38 12.45 7.88
CA ILE A 38 -4.79 12.86 8.00
C ILE A 38 -5.63 11.73 8.59
N THR A 39 -5.47 10.52 8.10
CA THR A 39 -6.30 9.37 8.50
C THR A 39 -5.89 8.75 9.83
N LYS A 40 -4.63 8.91 10.23
CA LYS A 40 -4.01 8.20 11.36
C LYS A 40 -4.15 6.68 11.24
N ALA A 41 -4.24 6.19 10.01
CA ALA A 41 -4.45 4.79 9.72
C ALA A 41 -3.22 3.93 10.06
N ASP A 42 -3.48 2.71 10.47
CA ASP A 42 -2.46 1.66 10.49
C ASP A 42 -2.11 1.26 9.05
N VAL A 43 -0.85 0.98 8.79
CA VAL A 43 -0.35 0.57 7.46
C VAL A 43 -0.02 -0.91 7.47
N VAL A 44 -0.69 -1.66 6.62
CA VAL A 44 -0.43 -3.10 6.40
C VAL A 44 0.13 -3.29 5.00
N LEU A 45 1.30 -3.90 4.90
CA LEU A 45 1.93 -4.17 3.61
C LEU A 45 1.19 -5.29 2.88
N SER A 46 0.66 -4.98 1.71
CA SER A 46 -0.18 -5.83 0.86
C SER A 46 0.44 -5.95 -0.53
N SER A 47 1.68 -6.40 -0.60
CA SER A 47 2.52 -6.37 -1.81
C SER A 47 3.37 -7.61 -1.92
N ALA A 48 3.80 -7.97 -3.13
CA ALA A 48 4.85 -8.97 -3.30
C ALA A 48 6.17 -8.57 -2.60
N TRP A 49 6.36 -7.30 -2.26
CA TRP A 49 7.50 -6.84 -1.47
C TRP A 49 7.54 -7.41 -0.05
N LEU A 50 6.44 -7.99 0.46
CA LEU A 50 6.46 -8.71 1.73
C LEU A 50 7.43 -9.91 1.72
N ASN A 51 7.80 -10.43 0.54
CA ASN A 51 8.85 -11.44 0.38
C ASN A 51 10.25 -10.94 0.75
N PHE A 52 10.43 -9.63 0.89
CA PHE A 52 11.69 -9.01 1.33
C PHE A 52 11.77 -8.84 2.85
N PHE A 53 10.85 -9.47 3.57
CA PHE A 53 10.78 -9.49 5.02
C PHE A 53 10.77 -10.92 5.55
N GLU A 54 11.29 -11.08 6.76
CA GLU A 54 11.18 -12.31 7.54
C GLU A 54 10.33 -12.06 8.78
N VAL A 55 9.64 -13.10 9.22
CA VAL A 55 8.80 -13.08 10.41
C VAL A 55 9.44 -13.95 11.51
N ASP A 56 9.53 -13.41 12.72
CA ASP A 56 9.95 -14.12 13.92
C ASP A 56 8.93 -13.87 15.04
N GLY A 57 8.00 -14.80 15.23
CA GLY A 57 6.88 -14.63 16.14
C GLY A 57 6.00 -13.46 15.73
N ASP A 58 5.86 -12.47 16.63
CA ASP A 58 5.09 -11.25 16.39
C ASP A 58 5.91 -10.14 15.69
N TYR A 59 7.18 -10.38 15.44
CA TYR A 59 8.08 -9.43 14.81
C TYR A 59 8.30 -9.76 13.35
N PHE A 60 8.52 -8.72 12.55
CA PHE A 60 9.01 -8.87 11.18
C PHE A 60 10.11 -7.83 10.93
N TYR A 61 11.02 -8.15 10.02
CA TYR A 61 12.18 -7.32 9.70
C TYR A 61 12.60 -7.50 8.24
N PRO A 62 13.19 -6.46 7.62
CA PRO A 62 13.66 -6.57 6.25
C PRO A 62 14.90 -7.49 6.18
N VAL A 63 14.98 -8.28 5.09
CA VAL A 63 16.10 -9.23 4.86
C VAL A 63 16.78 -9.02 3.51
N SER A 64 16.26 -8.12 2.69
CA SER A 64 16.87 -7.81 1.39
C SER A 64 16.96 -6.30 1.19
N ARG A 65 17.73 -5.91 0.19
CA ARG A 65 17.93 -4.49 -0.16
C ARG A 65 16.59 -3.75 -0.31
N ARG A 66 15.63 -4.31 -1.03
CA ARG A 66 14.33 -3.68 -1.24
C ARG A 66 13.51 -3.55 0.05
N GLY A 67 13.57 -4.55 0.90
CA GLY A 67 12.92 -4.46 2.22
C GLY A 67 13.48 -3.31 3.06
N TYR A 68 14.81 -3.15 3.07
CA TYR A 68 15.46 -2.01 3.76
C TYR A 68 15.11 -0.68 3.10
N TRP A 69 15.10 -0.59 1.77
CA TRP A 69 14.73 0.65 1.08
C TRP A 69 13.33 1.11 1.46
N LEU A 70 12.36 0.19 1.47
CA LEU A 70 10.98 0.50 1.84
C LEU A 70 10.89 0.97 3.30
N THR A 71 11.48 0.20 4.22
CA THR A 71 11.46 0.52 5.65
C THR A 71 12.11 1.88 5.91
N ASP A 72 13.27 2.13 5.33
CA ASP A 72 14.02 3.37 5.51
C ASP A 72 13.27 4.58 4.90
N ALA A 73 12.73 4.44 3.70
CA ALA A 73 11.99 5.51 3.03
C ALA A 73 10.73 5.92 3.81
N LEU A 74 10.02 4.94 4.37
CA LEU A 74 8.85 5.22 5.20
C LEU A 74 9.25 5.79 6.56
N ALA A 75 10.34 5.30 7.17
CA ALA A 75 10.85 5.83 8.43
C ALA A 75 11.28 7.29 8.32
N GLU A 76 11.84 7.72 7.20
CA GLU A 76 12.21 9.12 6.94
C GLU A 76 11.00 10.07 7.01
N VAL A 77 9.82 9.58 6.72
CA VAL A 77 8.56 10.33 6.83
C VAL A 77 7.71 9.91 8.04
N ASN A 78 8.31 9.26 9.02
CA ASN A 78 7.68 8.82 10.26
C ASN A 78 6.51 7.85 10.06
N ILE A 79 6.61 6.97 9.08
CA ILE A 79 5.65 5.89 8.86
C ILE A 79 6.32 4.56 9.22
N THR A 80 5.62 3.77 10.04
CA THR A 80 5.99 2.39 10.36
C THR A 80 4.96 1.44 9.79
N ILE A 81 5.39 0.41 9.07
CA ILE A 81 4.53 -0.70 8.67
C ILE A 81 4.14 -1.45 9.95
N LYS A 82 2.84 -1.53 10.21
CA LYS A 82 2.31 -2.21 11.39
C LYS A 82 2.33 -3.71 11.25
N ASP A 83 2.02 -4.21 10.05
CA ASP A 83 1.88 -5.65 9.81
C ASP A 83 2.13 -5.99 8.34
N LEU A 84 2.40 -7.25 8.08
CA LEU A 84 2.44 -7.86 6.76
C LEU A 84 1.12 -8.61 6.53
N LEU A 85 0.49 -8.41 5.38
CA LEU A 85 -0.83 -8.97 5.10
C LEU A 85 -0.85 -10.49 5.24
N HIS A 86 0.15 -11.15 4.68
CA HIS A 86 0.27 -12.59 4.74
C HIS A 86 1.73 -13.02 4.65
N LYS A 87 2.18 -13.80 5.64
CA LYS A 87 3.54 -14.36 5.66
C LYS A 87 3.49 -15.78 6.25
N PRO A 88 4.02 -16.81 5.54
CA PRO A 88 4.64 -16.74 4.22
C PRO A 88 3.63 -16.39 3.12
N TYR A 89 4.12 -15.85 2.02
CA TYR A 89 3.28 -15.49 0.88
C TYR A 89 2.57 -16.71 0.31
N ASP A 90 1.25 -16.68 0.27
CA ASP A 90 0.43 -17.77 -0.24
C ASP A 90 -0.06 -17.48 -1.67
N PHE A 91 0.62 -18.06 -2.65
CA PHE A 91 0.25 -17.91 -4.06
C PHE A 91 -1.12 -18.52 -4.43
N LYS A 92 -1.69 -19.37 -3.56
CA LYS A 92 -3.00 -20.00 -3.79
C LYS A 92 -4.16 -19.10 -3.40
N LYS A 93 -3.90 -18.07 -2.58
CA LYS A 93 -4.89 -17.11 -2.11
C LYS A 93 -4.74 -15.80 -2.87
N SER A 94 -5.85 -15.28 -3.41
CA SER A 94 -5.85 -13.96 -4.01
C SER A 94 -5.56 -12.89 -2.95
N ARG A 95 -5.05 -11.74 -3.38
CA ARG A 95 -4.81 -10.62 -2.48
C ARG A 95 -6.12 -10.15 -1.83
N GLY A 96 -7.21 -10.13 -2.58
CA GLY A 96 -8.54 -9.83 -2.04
C GLY A 96 -8.97 -10.78 -0.93
N ASP A 97 -8.75 -12.08 -1.12
CA ASP A 97 -9.03 -13.09 -0.07
C ASP A 97 -8.18 -12.85 1.18
N GLN A 98 -6.91 -12.51 1.00
CA GLN A 98 -6.00 -12.21 2.12
C GLN A 98 -6.43 -10.96 2.88
N ILE A 99 -6.85 -9.90 2.17
CA ILE A 99 -7.40 -8.69 2.78
C ILE A 99 -8.69 -9.00 3.55
N ALA A 100 -9.59 -9.76 2.95
CA ALA A 100 -10.83 -10.17 3.60
C ALA A 100 -10.56 -10.93 4.91
N ASP A 101 -9.67 -11.90 4.88
CA ASP A 101 -9.27 -12.67 6.07
C ASP A 101 -8.64 -11.77 7.15
N TYR A 102 -7.83 -10.81 6.75
CA TYR A 102 -7.22 -9.87 7.69
C TYR A 102 -8.28 -9.01 8.37
N LEU A 103 -9.24 -8.48 7.61
CA LEU A 103 -10.34 -7.68 8.16
C LEU A 103 -11.24 -8.50 9.09
N ASP A 104 -11.47 -9.78 8.80
CA ASP A 104 -12.27 -10.67 9.64
C ASP A 104 -11.62 -10.97 11.00
N THR A 105 -10.29 -10.86 11.08
CA THR A 105 -9.52 -11.21 12.29
C THR A 105 -8.97 -10.00 13.05
N HIS A 106 -9.17 -8.79 12.53
CA HIS A 106 -8.70 -7.54 13.13
C HIS A 106 -9.84 -6.53 13.21
N ASP A 107 -9.86 -5.79 14.29
CA ASP A 107 -10.94 -4.84 14.58
C ASP A 107 -10.63 -3.47 14.00
N TYR A 108 -11.11 -3.22 12.78
CA TYR A 108 -11.06 -1.93 12.09
C TYR A 108 -12.45 -1.47 11.69
N ASP A 109 -12.74 -0.19 11.86
CA ASP A 109 -14.00 0.41 11.46
C ASP A 109 -14.06 0.61 9.94
N ASN A 110 -12.92 0.96 9.34
CA ASN A 110 -12.81 1.28 7.92
C ASN A 110 -11.47 0.86 7.34
N PHE A 111 -11.42 0.74 6.03
CA PHE A 111 -10.21 0.39 5.32
C PHE A 111 -10.10 1.09 3.96
N ILE A 112 -8.87 1.26 3.49
CA ILE A 112 -8.52 1.78 2.17
C ILE A 112 -7.51 0.82 1.54
N ILE A 113 -7.72 0.47 0.28
CA ILE A 113 -6.79 -0.37 -0.49
C ILE A 113 -6.11 0.51 -1.53
N LEU A 114 -4.78 0.58 -1.49
CA LEU A 114 -3.95 1.23 -2.51
C LEU A 114 -3.26 0.15 -3.31
N ASP A 115 -3.70 -0.06 -4.54
CA ASP A 115 -3.21 -1.15 -5.39
C ASP A 115 -3.46 -0.82 -6.86
N ASP A 116 -2.56 -1.28 -7.74
CA ASP A 116 -2.75 -1.19 -9.19
C ASP A 116 -3.56 -2.37 -9.76
N ASP A 117 -3.80 -3.40 -8.96
CA ASP A 117 -4.63 -4.55 -9.29
C ASP A 117 -5.93 -4.59 -8.48
N SER A 118 -7.01 -5.07 -9.12
CA SER A 118 -8.31 -5.21 -8.47
C SER A 118 -8.26 -6.23 -7.30
N PRO A 119 -8.89 -5.90 -6.15
CA PRO A 119 -9.02 -6.84 -5.05
C PRO A 119 -10.01 -7.99 -5.31
N VAL A 120 -10.64 -8.05 -6.47
CA VAL A 120 -11.55 -9.09 -6.97
C VAL A 120 -12.93 -9.12 -6.27
N HIS A 121 -13.00 -8.96 -4.97
CA HIS A 121 -14.26 -9.01 -4.22
C HIS A 121 -15.05 -7.70 -4.33
N ASP A 122 -16.32 -7.77 -4.67
CA ASP A 122 -17.18 -6.59 -4.89
C ASP A 122 -17.20 -5.65 -3.69
N TYR A 123 -17.27 -6.17 -2.46
CA TYR A 123 -17.31 -5.35 -1.25
C TYR A 123 -15.98 -4.67 -0.92
N LEU A 124 -14.86 -5.15 -1.49
CA LEU A 124 -13.55 -4.51 -1.35
C LEU A 124 -13.34 -3.40 -2.39
N VAL A 125 -14.00 -3.50 -3.55
CA VAL A 125 -13.82 -2.57 -4.68
C VAL A 125 -14.24 -1.14 -4.32
N ASP A 126 -15.25 -0.97 -3.51
CA ASP A 126 -15.69 0.35 -3.06
C ASP A 126 -14.65 1.09 -2.21
N ASN A 127 -13.71 0.36 -1.62
CA ASN A 127 -12.63 0.90 -0.79
C ASN A 127 -11.26 0.82 -1.47
N TRP A 128 -11.26 0.54 -2.76
CA TRP A 128 -10.05 0.42 -3.58
C TRP A 128 -9.78 1.70 -4.35
N ILE A 129 -8.59 2.24 -4.15
CA ILE A 129 -8.04 3.34 -4.94
C ILE A 129 -7.13 2.69 -6.00
N GLU A 130 -7.63 2.61 -7.21
CA GLU A 130 -6.89 2.05 -8.32
C GLU A 130 -5.77 2.99 -8.74
N THR A 131 -4.54 2.49 -8.73
CA THR A 131 -3.37 3.18 -9.26
C THR A 131 -2.91 2.52 -10.56
N ASP A 132 -1.92 3.10 -11.22
CA ASP A 132 -1.33 2.58 -12.45
C ASP A 132 0.19 2.62 -12.34
N TYR A 133 0.84 1.53 -12.69
CA TYR A 133 2.30 1.49 -12.77
C TYR A 133 2.84 2.41 -13.88
N GLY A 134 2.04 2.71 -14.91
CA GLY A 134 2.46 3.53 -16.05
C GLY A 134 3.40 2.81 -17.01
N GLY A 135 3.52 1.49 -16.90
CA GLY A 135 4.47 0.68 -17.66
C GLY A 135 4.06 0.31 -19.09
N ARG A 136 2.87 0.74 -19.53
CA ARG A 136 2.45 0.57 -20.92
C ARG A 136 2.85 1.80 -21.73
N LEU A 137 3.53 1.59 -22.85
CA LEU A 137 3.91 2.68 -23.72
C LEU A 137 2.68 3.30 -24.42
N PRO A 138 2.60 4.64 -24.49
CA PRO A 138 3.54 5.60 -23.88
C PRO A 138 3.35 5.70 -22.37
N ILE A 139 4.48 5.75 -21.63
CA ILE A 139 4.46 5.98 -20.18
C ILE A 139 3.79 7.33 -19.91
N ASN A 140 2.76 7.34 -19.08
CA ASN A 140 2.08 8.56 -18.69
C ASN A 140 2.30 8.87 -17.20
N PRO A 141 3.26 9.76 -16.87
CA PRO A 141 3.53 10.08 -15.47
C PRO A 141 2.35 10.74 -14.74
N LYS A 142 1.34 11.25 -15.48
CA LYS A 142 0.15 11.86 -14.87
C LYS A 142 -0.84 10.85 -14.31
N THR A 143 -0.77 9.60 -14.74
CA THR A 143 -1.69 8.53 -14.31
C THR A 143 -1.04 7.51 -13.40
N GLU A 144 0.30 7.52 -13.29
CA GLU A 144 1.03 6.52 -12.50
C GLU A 144 1.05 6.80 -11.01
N GLY A 145 1.20 5.74 -10.22
CA GLY A 145 1.50 5.79 -8.81
C GLY A 145 0.42 6.46 -7.96
N PHE A 146 0.76 6.68 -6.71
CA PHE A 146 -0.09 7.40 -5.78
C PHE A 146 0.10 8.92 -5.95
N ASN A 147 -0.31 9.41 -7.12
CA ASN A 147 -0.22 10.80 -7.53
C ASN A 147 -1.24 11.69 -6.79
N ASP A 148 -1.22 12.99 -7.07
CA ASP A 148 -2.08 13.96 -6.39
C ASP A 148 -3.57 13.66 -6.57
N LYS A 149 -3.98 13.21 -7.76
CA LYS A 149 -5.37 12.83 -8.03
C LYS A 149 -5.79 11.64 -7.17
N LYS A 150 -4.91 10.64 -7.03
CA LYS A 150 -5.19 9.45 -6.22
C LYS A 150 -5.21 9.76 -4.73
N LEU A 151 -4.40 10.70 -4.29
CA LEU A 151 -4.50 11.24 -2.92
C LEU A 151 -5.86 11.88 -2.68
N ASP A 152 -6.34 12.70 -3.61
CA ASP A 152 -7.66 13.34 -3.49
C ASP A 152 -8.78 12.30 -3.45
N GLU A 153 -8.71 11.27 -4.30
CA GLU A 153 -9.67 10.15 -4.28
C GLU A 153 -9.67 9.41 -2.93
N ALA A 154 -8.49 9.12 -2.39
CA ALA A 154 -8.35 8.43 -1.11
C ALA A 154 -8.88 9.27 0.05
N LEU A 155 -8.63 10.57 0.05
CA LEU A 155 -9.17 11.49 1.06
C LEU A 155 -10.68 11.62 0.96
N ALA A 156 -11.24 11.70 -0.27
CA ALA A 156 -12.68 11.72 -0.46
C ALA A 156 -13.34 10.44 0.08
N LEU A 157 -12.73 9.28 -0.18
CA LEU A 157 -13.18 8.01 0.37
C LEU A 157 -13.13 8.03 1.90
N TYR A 158 -12.02 8.46 2.48
CA TYR A 158 -11.87 8.53 3.95
C TYR A 158 -12.95 9.41 4.58
N TYR A 159 -13.21 10.59 4.03
CA TYR A 159 -14.24 11.48 4.54
C TYR A 159 -15.65 10.92 4.36
N SER A 160 -15.86 10.01 3.41
CA SER A 160 -17.16 9.35 3.24
C SER A 160 -17.50 8.36 4.36
N PHE A 161 -16.51 7.92 5.13
CA PHE A 161 -16.72 7.01 6.27
C PHE A 161 -17.40 7.69 7.47
N THR A 162 -17.39 8.98 7.50
CA THR A 162 -18.06 9.77 8.53
C THR A 162 -19.44 10.21 8.06
#